data_d0fbf81d6b559aa7a6346b530cacc534
#
_entry.id   d0fbf81d6b559aa7a6346b530cacc534
#
_cell.length_a   1.000
_cell.length_b   1.000
_cell.length_c   1.000
_cell.angle_alpha   90.00
_cell.angle_beta   90.00
_cell.angle_gamma   90.00
#
_symmetry.space_group_name_H-M   'P 1'
#
loop_
_entity.id
_entity.type
_entity.pdbx_description
1 polymer ?
#
loop_
_entity_poly.entity_id
_entity_poly.type
_entity_poly.pdbx_seq_one_letter_code
_entity_poly.pdbx_strand_id
1 'polypeptide(L)'
;MTSVMPAAARTWSHRGAMKALLRALPVVLSALVLAAHFYRARALALLALALALPLLLFVRERWSARVVQAGLLLGAVEWVRTLAYFAGQRMEAGRPWARLAVILGVVALLTGLSALAVKAPPKGGPAPEAPAA
;
A
#
# COMPACT_ATOMS: atom_id res chain seq x y z
N MET A 1 23.04 11.38 36.42
CA MET A 1 23.84 11.48 35.18
C MET A 1 22.91 11.36 33.99
N THR A 2 22.46 12.49 33.46
CA THR A 2 21.63 12.53 32.26
C THR A 2 22.53 12.38 31.03
N SER A 3 22.55 11.19 30.45
CA SER A 3 23.24 10.91 29.20
C SER A 3 22.55 11.68 28.06
N VAL A 4 23.09 12.82 27.69
CA VAL A 4 22.60 13.59 26.53
C VAL A 4 23.04 12.85 25.27
N MET A 5 22.09 12.22 24.59
CA MET A 5 22.36 11.60 23.27
C MET A 5 22.90 12.66 22.30
N PRO A 6 23.99 12.38 21.58
CA PRO A 6 24.56 13.31 20.62
C PRO A 6 23.56 13.64 19.50
N ALA A 7 23.57 14.90 19.06
CA ALA A 7 22.64 15.41 18.04
C ALA A 7 22.62 14.57 16.73
N ALA A 8 23.75 13.98 16.37
CA ALA A 8 23.91 13.09 15.22
C ALA A 8 23.01 11.84 15.31
N ALA A 9 22.85 11.23 16.48
CA ALA A 9 21.99 10.07 16.67
C ALA A 9 20.50 10.39 16.42
N ARG A 10 20.07 11.62 16.75
CA ARG A 10 18.71 12.10 16.50
C ARG A 10 18.39 12.28 15.02
N THR A 11 19.32 12.77 14.23
CA THR A 11 19.13 12.98 12.79
C THR A 11 19.01 11.68 12.01
N TRP A 12 19.70 10.61 12.44
CA TRP A 12 19.58 9.28 11.83
C TRP A 12 18.22 8.64 12.05
N SER A 13 17.62 8.81 13.23
CA SER A 13 16.29 8.25 13.54
C SER A 13 15.19 8.92 12.71
N HIS A 14 15.25 10.24 12.50
CA HIS A 14 14.27 10.98 11.70
C HIS A 14 14.32 10.61 10.21
N ARG A 15 15.50 10.39 9.65
CA ARG A 15 15.64 9.95 8.25
C ARG A 15 15.11 8.54 8.01
N GLY A 16 15.29 7.64 8.97
CA GLY A 16 14.71 6.30 8.93
C GLY A 16 13.17 6.31 8.98
N ALA A 17 12.62 7.07 9.91
CA ALA A 17 11.18 7.24 10.08
C ALA A 17 10.54 7.90 8.83
N MET A 18 11.18 8.94 8.29
CA MET A 18 10.72 9.60 7.06
C MET A 18 10.65 8.64 5.86
N LYS A 19 11.69 7.83 5.65
CA LYS A 19 11.71 6.83 4.57
C LYS A 19 10.64 5.75 4.76
N ALA A 20 10.39 5.32 5.99
CA ALA A 20 9.33 4.37 6.30
C ALA A 20 7.94 4.97 6.03
N LEU A 21 7.72 6.22 6.44
CA LEU A 21 6.48 6.96 6.20
C LEU A 21 6.22 7.15 4.69
N LEU A 22 7.24 7.58 3.92
CA LEU A 22 7.11 7.76 2.48
C LEU A 22 6.80 6.45 1.74
N ARG A 23 7.26 5.30 2.25
CA ARG A 23 6.91 3.99 1.69
C ARG A 23 5.51 3.51 2.09
N ALA A 24 5.07 3.82 3.31
CA ALA A 24 3.75 3.45 3.79
C ALA A 24 2.65 4.31 3.18
N LEU A 25 2.94 5.58 2.88
CA LEU A 25 1.97 6.55 2.38
C LEU A 25 1.19 6.07 1.14
N PRO A 26 1.83 5.58 0.04
CA PRO A 26 1.09 5.12 -1.12
C PRO A 26 0.22 3.90 -0.82
N VAL A 27 0.65 3.01 0.07
CA VAL A 27 -0.14 1.86 0.50
C VAL A 27 -1.37 2.29 1.29
N VAL A 28 -1.20 3.21 2.24
CA VAL A 28 -2.30 3.76 3.05
C VAL A 28 -3.30 4.50 2.17
N LEU A 29 -2.83 5.36 1.26
CA LEU A 29 -3.71 6.08 0.33
C LEU A 29 -4.48 5.13 -0.57
N SER A 30 -3.82 4.13 -1.16
CA SER A 30 -4.46 3.12 -2.00
C SER A 30 -5.52 2.33 -1.22
N ALA A 31 -5.22 1.94 0.02
CA ALA A 31 -6.15 1.23 0.88
C ALA A 31 -7.37 2.09 1.25
N LEU A 32 -7.18 3.38 1.54
CA LEU A 32 -8.28 4.30 1.84
C LEU A 32 -9.19 4.54 0.63
N VAL A 33 -8.60 4.74 -0.55
CA VAL A 33 -9.38 4.93 -1.79
C VAL A 33 -10.16 3.65 -2.13
N LEU A 34 -9.54 2.48 -1.96
CA LEU A 34 -10.19 1.19 -2.16
C LEU A 34 -11.31 0.95 -1.14
N ALA A 35 -11.09 1.31 0.13
CA ALA A 35 -12.09 1.24 1.18
C ALA A 35 -13.29 2.15 0.88
N ALA A 36 -13.06 3.38 0.41
CA ALA A 36 -14.13 4.29 -0.02
C ALA A 36 -14.93 3.73 -1.21
N HIS A 37 -14.25 3.06 -2.16
CA HIS A 37 -14.90 2.37 -3.27
C HIS A 37 -15.83 1.25 -2.77
N PHE A 38 -15.35 0.37 -1.90
CA PHE A 38 -16.15 -0.73 -1.35
C PHE A 38 -17.28 -0.25 -0.42
N TYR A 39 -17.06 0.86 0.28
CA TYR A 39 -18.14 1.50 1.05
C TYR A 39 -19.31 1.90 0.15
N ARG A 40 -19.03 2.55 -0.98
CA ARG A 40 -20.05 2.93 -1.95
C ARG A 40 -20.74 1.73 -2.59
N ALA A 41 -19.99 0.65 -2.82
CA ALA A 41 -20.50 -0.62 -3.34
C ALA A 41 -21.27 -1.45 -2.29
N ARG A 42 -21.38 -0.97 -1.03
CA ARG A 42 -21.96 -1.67 0.13
C ARG A 42 -21.29 -3.03 0.43
N ALA A 43 -20.07 -3.22 -0.01
CA ALA A 43 -19.29 -4.43 0.22
C ALA A 43 -18.48 -4.29 1.53
N LEU A 44 -19.15 -4.34 2.68
CA LEU A 44 -18.57 -4.06 4.00
C LEU A 44 -17.42 -5.01 4.37
N ALA A 45 -17.48 -6.27 3.94
CA ALA A 45 -16.40 -7.22 4.17
C ALA A 45 -15.11 -6.81 3.43
N LEU A 46 -15.24 -6.36 2.18
CA LEU A 46 -14.10 -5.88 1.38
C LEU A 46 -13.60 -4.53 1.89
N LEU A 47 -14.47 -3.67 2.41
CA LEU A 47 -14.10 -2.44 3.12
C LEU A 47 -13.21 -2.76 4.32
N ALA A 48 -13.64 -3.68 5.20
CA ALA A 48 -12.87 -4.07 6.38
C ALA A 48 -11.52 -4.67 5.98
N LEU A 49 -11.48 -5.51 4.95
CA LEU A 49 -10.25 -6.09 4.42
C LEU A 49 -9.31 -5.02 3.87
N ALA A 50 -9.82 -4.04 3.12
CA ALA A 50 -9.03 -2.94 2.59
C ALA A 50 -8.41 -2.08 3.71
N LEU A 51 -9.15 -1.81 4.79
CA LEU A 51 -8.65 -1.08 5.95
C LEU A 51 -7.65 -1.90 6.79
N ALA A 52 -7.73 -3.23 6.75
CA ALA A 52 -6.77 -4.10 7.42
C ALA A 52 -5.40 -4.14 6.72
N LEU A 53 -5.33 -3.88 5.41
CA LEU A 53 -4.08 -3.94 4.64
C LEU A 53 -2.96 -3.05 5.21
N PRO A 54 -3.17 -1.75 5.51
CA PRO A 54 -2.11 -0.92 6.10
C PRO A 54 -1.73 -1.35 7.51
N LEU A 55 -2.63 -1.98 8.28
CA LEU A 55 -2.32 -2.50 9.61
C LEU A 55 -1.33 -3.68 9.52
N LEU A 56 -1.40 -4.48 8.47
CA LEU A 56 -0.45 -5.57 8.21
C LEU A 56 0.98 -5.08 7.96
N LEU A 57 1.18 -3.81 7.57
CA LEU A 57 2.53 -3.24 7.44
C LEU A 57 3.27 -3.13 8.79
N PHE A 58 2.54 -3.07 9.91
CA PHE A 58 3.12 -3.07 11.25
C PHE A 58 3.54 -4.47 11.72
N VAL A 59 3.02 -5.52 11.08
CA VAL A 59 3.42 -6.91 11.34
C VAL A 59 4.71 -7.19 10.59
N ARG A 60 5.81 -7.39 11.33
CA ARG A 60 7.17 -7.61 10.79
C ARG A 60 7.40 -9.03 10.28
N GLU A 61 6.36 -9.68 9.77
CA GLU A 61 6.43 -11.02 9.22
C GLU A 61 6.51 -10.98 7.69
N ARG A 62 7.21 -11.93 7.09
CA ARG A 62 7.38 -11.99 5.62
C ARG A 62 6.07 -12.23 4.89
N TRP A 63 5.17 -12.99 5.50
CA TRP A 63 3.87 -13.28 4.92
C TRP A 63 2.99 -12.02 4.84
N SER A 64 3.13 -11.07 5.78
CA SER A 64 2.36 -9.83 5.79
C SER A 64 2.64 -8.99 4.55
N ALA A 65 3.91 -8.86 4.14
CA ALA A 65 4.28 -8.16 2.92
C ALA A 65 3.63 -8.79 1.66
N ARG A 66 3.61 -10.12 1.59
CA ARG A 66 2.97 -10.85 0.48
C ARG A 66 1.46 -10.66 0.47
N VAL A 67 0.82 -10.67 1.63
CA VAL A 67 -0.63 -10.42 1.76
C VAL A 67 -0.97 -9.00 1.33
N VAL A 68 -0.20 -8.01 1.76
CA VAL A 68 -0.39 -6.61 1.33
C VAL A 68 -0.19 -6.46 -0.17
N GLN A 69 0.86 -7.06 -0.74
CA GLN A 69 1.07 -7.05 -2.20
C GLN A 69 -0.10 -7.68 -2.95
N ALA A 70 -0.54 -8.88 -2.54
CA ALA A 70 -1.67 -9.56 -3.17
C ALA A 70 -2.95 -8.72 -3.06
N GLY A 71 -3.24 -8.14 -1.89
CA GLY A 71 -4.39 -7.27 -1.68
C GLY A 71 -4.39 -6.04 -2.57
N LEU A 72 -3.23 -5.37 -2.71
CA LEU A 72 -3.09 -4.21 -3.59
C LEU A 72 -3.21 -4.58 -5.08
N LEU A 73 -2.66 -5.73 -5.49
CA LEU A 73 -2.81 -6.21 -6.87
C LEU A 73 -4.27 -6.55 -7.19
N LEU A 74 -4.98 -7.23 -6.28
CA LEU A 74 -6.41 -7.47 -6.42
C LEU A 74 -7.19 -6.15 -6.47
N GLY A 75 -6.82 -5.17 -5.64
CA GLY A 75 -7.38 -3.82 -5.69
C GLY A 75 -7.14 -3.12 -7.04
N ALA A 76 -5.96 -3.26 -7.62
CA ALA A 76 -5.66 -2.72 -8.96
C ALA A 76 -6.53 -3.39 -10.04
N VAL A 77 -6.72 -4.70 -9.97
CA VAL A 77 -7.63 -5.44 -10.88
C VAL A 77 -9.07 -4.96 -10.72
N GLU A 78 -9.53 -4.74 -9.48
CA GLU A 78 -10.87 -4.20 -9.22
C GLU A 78 -11.05 -2.81 -9.83
N TRP A 79 -10.02 -1.94 -9.79
CA TRP A 79 -10.06 -0.63 -10.45
C TRP A 79 -10.17 -0.75 -11.96
N VAL A 80 -9.43 -1.69 -12.59
CA VAL A 80 -9.53 -1.94 -14.04
C VAL A 80 -10.92 -2.45 -14.40
N ARG A 81 -11.48 -3.37 -13.60
CA ARG A 81 -12.84 -3.88 -13.78
C ARG A 81 -13.88 -2.75 -13.68
N THR A 82 -13.76 -1.92 -12.65
CA THR A 82 -14.62 -0.74 -12.43
C THR A 82 -14.53 0.24 -13.60
N LEU A 83 -13.31 0.49 -14.09
CA LEU A 83 -13.07 1.31 -15.27
C LEU A 83 -13.81 0.76 -16.50
N ALA A 84 -13.63 -0.53 -16.81
CA ALA A 84 -14.26 -1.17 -17.97
C ALA A 84 -15.78 -1.07 -17.89
N TYR A 85 -16.36 -1.32 -16.72
CA TYR A 85 -17.80 -1.24 -16.49
C TYR A 85 -18.36 0.16 -16.73
N PHE A 86 -17.79 1.18 -16.10
CA PHE A 86 -18.29 2.56 -16.25
C PHE A 86 -17.96 3.18 -17.61
N ALA A 87 -16.83 2.82 -18.22
CA ALA A 87 -16.51 3.26 -19.57
C ALA A 87 -17.51 2.68 -20.57
N GLY A 88 -17.84 1.39 -20.48
CA GLY A 88 -18.86 0.76 -21.31
C GLY A 88 -20.21 1.44 -21.21
N GLN A 89 -20.72 1.64 -20.00
CA GLN A 89 -22.00 2.34 -19.78
C GLN A 89 -22.02 3.77 -20.37
N ARG A 90 -20.90 4.50 -20.27
CA ARG A 90 -20.82 5.85 -20.85
C ARG A 90 -20.78 5.83 -22.36
N MET A 91 -20.08 4.86 -22.94
CA MET A 91 -20.03 4.67 -24.40
C MET A 91 -21.42 4.37 -24.97
N GLU A 92 -22.16 3.45 -24.35
CA GLU A 92 -23.54 3.12 -24.73
C GLU A 92 -24.49 4.32 -24.61
N ALA A 93 -24.27 5.18 -23.62
CA ALA A 93 -25.06 6.40 -23.42
C ALA A 93 -24.59 7.61 -24.25
N GLY A 94 -23.59 7.44 -25.13
CA GLY A 94 -23.01 8.54 -25.94
C GLY A 94 -22.33 9.63 -25.10
N ARG A 95 -21.90 9.30 -23.87
CA ARG A 95 -21.28 10.27 -22.96
C ARG A 95 -19.75 10.22 -23.03
N PRO A 96 -19.03 11.33 -22.79
CA PRO A 96 -17.58 11.35 -22.75
C PRO A 96 -17.06 10.44 -21.63
N TRP A 97 -16.28 9.43 -21.98
CA TRP A 97 -15.72 8.43 -21.06
C TRP A 97 -14.22 8.61 -20.80
N ALA A 98 -13.51 9.34 -21.69
CA ALA A 98 -12.05 9.44 -21.65
C ALA A 98 -11.52 10.01 -20.32
N ARG A 99 -12.15 11.06 -19.78
CA ARG A 99 -11.75 11.67 -18.50
C ARG A 99 -11.89 10.68 -17.34
N LEU A 100 -12.96 9.90 -17.31
CA LEU A 100 -13.18 8.86 -16.30
C LEU A 100 -12.14 7.74 -16.43
N ALA A 101 -11.83 7.34 -17.68
CA ALA A 101 -10.82 6.34 -17.97
C ALA A 101 -9.43 6.74 -17.46
N VAL A 102 -9.04 8.01 -17.70
CA VAL A 102 -7.76 8.54 -17.20
C VAL A 102 -7.71 8.52 -15.67
N ILE A 103 -8.74 9.00 -14.98
CA ILE A 103 -8.77 9.06 -13.51
C ILE A 103 -8.68 7.66 -12.91
N LEU A 104 -9.54 6.73 -13.34
CA LEU A 104 -9.55 5.36 -12.81
C LEU A 104 -8.30 4.57 -13.23
N GLY A 105 -7.78 4.81 -14.43
CA GLY A 105 -6.53 4.21 -14.91
C GLY A 105 -5.33 4.65 -14.07
N VAL A 106 -5.23 5.92 -13.71
CA VAL A 106 -4.18 6.44 -12.80
C VAL A 106 -4.31 5.81 -11.42
N VAL A 107 -5.53 5.70 -10.87
CA VAL A 107 -5.75 5.06 -9.56
C VAL A 107 -5.35 3.59 -9.60
N ALA A 108 -5.73 2.84 -10.65
CA ALA A 108 -5.34 1.45 -10.83
C ALA A 108 -3.81 1.30 -10.90
N LEU A 109 -3.14 2.16 -11.67
CA LEU A 109 -1.69 2.17 -11.83
C LEU A 109 -0.99 2.46 -10.50
N LEU A 110 -1.41 3.51 -9.79
CA LEU A 110 -0.84 3.87 -8.48
C LEU A 110 -1.01 2.75 -7.46
N THR A 111 -2.19 2.11 -7.44
CA THR A 111 -2.46 0.97 -6.56
C THR A 111 -1.54 -0.22 -6.90
N GLY A 112 -1.37 -0.55 -8.17
CA GLY A 112 -0.47 -1.60 -8.63
C GLY A 112 1.00 -1.30 -8.34
N LEU A 113 1.47 -0.08 -8.58
CA LEU A 113 2.84 0.35 -8.27
C LEU A 113 3.10 0.34 -6.75
N SER A 114 2.10 0.66 -5.93
CA SER A 114 2.20 0.55 -4.48
C SER A 114 2.46 -0.88 -4.02
N ALA A 115 1.91 -1.88 -4.71
CA ALA A 115 2.19 -3.29 -4.44
C ALA A 115 3.67 -3.63 -4.67
N LEU A 116 4.28 -3.07 -5.72
CA LEU A 116 5.71 -3.28 -6.02
C LEU A 116 6.64 -2.57 -5.03
N ALA A 117 6.18 -1.50 -4.39
CA ALA A 117 6.94 -0.77 -3.38
C ALA A 117 7.01 -1.52 -2.03
N VAL A 118 6.10 -2.45 -1.77
CA VAL A 118 6.11 -3.28 -0.56
C VAL A 118 7.22 -4.32 -0.66
N LYS A 119 8.25 -4.19 0.19
CA LYS A 119 9.36 -5.14 0.26
C LYS A 119 9.21 -6.03 1.49
N ALA A 120 9.43 -7.33 1.32
CA ALA A 120 9.57 -8.24 2.44
C ALA A 120 10.79 -7.83 3.30
N PRO A 121 10.75 -7.99 4.63
CA PRO A 121 11.90 -7.77 5.48
C PRO A 121 13.06 -8.69 5.04
N PRO A 122 14.33 -8.22 5.10
CA PRO A 122 15.49 -9.03 4.74
C PRO A 122 15.52 -10.31 5.59
N LYS A 123 16.03 -11.40 5.00
CA LYS A 123 16.37 -12.60 5.79
C LYS A 123 17.34 -12.15 6.88
N GLY A 124 17.03 -12.43 8.13
CA GLY A 124 17.99 -12.26 9.20
C GLY A 124 19.31 -12.90 8.75
N GLY A 125 20.37 -12.09 8.67
CA GLY A 125 21.69 -12.64 8.41
C GLY A 125 22.04 -13.70 9.46
N PRO A 126 23.00 -14.61 9.20
CA PRO A 126 23.48 -15.53 10.21
C PRO A 126 23.82 -14.74 11.48
N ALA A 127 23.43 -15.27 12.62
CA ALA A 127 23.78 -14.68 13.90
C ALA A 127 25.30 -14.44 13.90
N PRO A 128 25.79 -13.29 14.41
CA PRO A 128 27.23 -13.10 14.58
C PRO A 128 27.78 -14.31 15.32
N GLU A 129 28.74 -15.01 14.72
CA GLU A 129 29.44 -16.09 15.41
C GLU A 129 29.94 -15.53 16.73
N ALA A 130 29.55 -16.20 17.83
CA ALA A 130 30.07 -15.86 19.13
C ALA A 130 31.61 -15.94 19.05
N PRO A 131 32.35 -14.93 19.57
CA PRO A 131 33.79 -14.99 19.54
C PRO A 131 34.25 -16.30 20.18
N ALA A 132 35.06 -17.05 19.45
CA ALA A 132 35.67 -18.28 19.96
C ALA A 132 36.43 -17.92 21.22
N ALA A 133 36.09 -18.60 22.30
CA ALA A 133 36.71 -18.44 23.60
C ALA A 133 38.15 -18.94 23.57
#